data_53f8e06d19faf16ebf372b845bb160d8
#
_entry.id   53f8e06d19faf16ebf372b845bb160d8
#
_cell.length_a   1.000
_cell.length_b   1.000
_cell.length_c   1.000
_cell.angle_alpha   90.00
_cell.angle_beta   90.00
_cell.angle_gamma   90.00
#
_symmetry.space_group_name_H-M   'P 1'
#
loop_
_entity.id
_entity.type
_entity.pdbx_description
1 polymer ?
#
loop_
_entity_poly.entity_id
_entity_poly.type
_entity_poly.pdbx_seq_one_letter_code
_entity_poly.pdbx_strand_id
1 'polypeptide(L)'
;MATISQYAPKTVSHPGQTLIYKIQELEMSVKEFAIRASKPEKTIIAVIKGDSSITPDMAVAFENVTRIPAHFWIARQRKYDEAIAREKMEAKISESIEWAKKFPIAE
;
A
#
# COMPACT_ATOMS: atom_id res chain seq x y z
N MET A 1 -9.92 -8.78 -9.39
CA MET A 1 -9.52 -8.37 -9.40
C MET A 1 -9.04 -7.68 -9.39
N ALA A 2 -9.01 -7.46 -9.58
CA ALA A 2 -8.54 -6.85 -9.71
C ALA A 2 -8.03 -6.23 -9.74
N THR A 3 -7.96 -5.95 -9.66
CA THR A 3 -7.50 -5.27 -9.85
C THR A 3 -6.79 -4.84 -9.92
N ILE A 4 -6.76 -4.98 -10.23
CA ILE A 4 -6.08 -4.50 -10.35
C ILE A 4 -5.38 -3.84 -10.96
N SER A 5 -5.78 -4.03 -11.55
CA SER A 5 -5.09 -3.11 -12.28
C SER A 5 -4.03 -2.56 -11.55
N GLN A 6 -4.11 -2.65 -10.45
CA GLN A 6 -3.14 -2.09 -9.68
C GLN A 6 -1.91 -2.86 -9.77
N TYR A 7 -0.81 -2.17 -9.93
CA TYR A 7 0.50 -2.77 -9.94
C TYR A 7 0.84 -3.12 -8.50
N ALA A 8 0.91 -4.40 -8.21
CA ALA A 8 1.17 -4.83 -6.85
C ALA A 8 2.53 -5.51 -6.79
N PRO A 9 3.37 -5.16 -5.83
CA PRO A 9 4.67 -5.83 -5.70
C PRO A 9 4.47 -7.28 -5.28
N LYS A 10 5.39 -8.12 -5.69
CA LYS A 10 5.29 -9.53 -5.42
C LYS A 10 5.69 -9.90 -4.01
N THR A 11 6.54 -9.09 -3.40
CA THR A 11 7.14 -9.43 -2.12
C THR A 11 6.58 -8.68 -0.94
N VAL A 12 5.84 -7.60 -1.17
CA VAL A 12 5.33 -6.76 -0.10
C VAL A 12 3.87 -6.44 -0.37
N SER A 13 3.01 -6.81 0.57
CA SER A 13 1.59 -6.51 0.41
C SER A 13 1.31 -5.07 0.85
N HIS A 14 0.19 -4.54 0.40
CA HIS A 14 -0.24 -3.21 0.77
C HIS A 14 -0.54 -3.18 2.28
N PRO A 15 -0.20 -2.08 2.97
CA PRO A 15 -0.47 -2.00 4.41
C PRO A 15 -1.94 -2.10 4.77
N GLY A 16 -2.84 -1.93 3.81
CA GLY A 16 -4.26 -2.16 4.05
C GLY A 16 -4.57 -3.58 4.49
N GLN A 17 -3.74 -4.55 4.09
CA GLN A 17 -3.88 -5.92 4.56
C GLN A 17 -3.68 -6.00 6.06
N THR A 18 -2.65 -5.35 6.56
CA THR A 18 -2.39 -5.31 7.98
C THR A 18 -3.54 -4.62 8.71
N LEU A 19 -4.06 -3.57 8.11
CA LEU A 19 -5.15 -2.82 8.72
C LEU A 19 -6.39 -3.68 8.86
N ILE A 20 -6.79 -4.39 7.81
CA ILE A 20 -8.00 -5.20 7.89
C ILE A 20 -7.84 -6.35 8.88
N TYR A 21 -6.66 -6.96 8.93
CA TYR A 21 -6.40 -8.00 9.93
C TYR A 21 -6.55 -7.46 11.34
N LYS A 22 -6.04 -6.24 11.57
CA LYS A 22 -6.11 -5.66 12.90
C LYS A 22 -7.54 -5.31 13.28
N ILE A 23 -8.30 -4.79 12.32
CA ILE A 23 -9.70 -4.47 12.56
C ILE A 23 -10.47 -5.74 12.94
N GLN A 24 -10.20 -6.84 12.21
CA GLN A 24 -10.85 -8.11 12.51
C GLN A 24 -10.42 -8.65 13.85
N GLU A 25 -9.16 -8.52 14.19
CA GLU A 25 -8.65 -8.98 15.47
C GLU A 25 -9.32 -8.23 16.62
N LEU A 26 -9.58 -6.95 16.41
CA LEU A 26 -10.25 -6.14 17.44
C LEU A 26 -11.76 -6.35 17.45
N GLU A 27 -12.26 -7.19 16.53
CA GLU A 27 -13.67 -7.52 16.44
C GLU A 27 -14.54 -6.28 16.24
N MET A 28 -14.05 -5.39 15.40
CA MET A 28 -14.76 -4.16 15.05
C MET A 28 -15.25 -4.23 13.62
N SER A 29 -16.31 -3.49 13.33
CA SER A 29 -16.66 -3.24 11.94
C SER A 29 -15.76 -2.12 11.42
N VAL A 30 -15.67 -2.01 10.09
CA VAL A 30 -14.91 -0.92 9.48
C VAL A 30 -15.49 0.42 9.91
N LYS A 31 -16.79 0.49 10.01
CA LYS A 31 -17.46 1.71 10.43
C LYS A 31 -17.06 2.11 11.83
N GLU A 32 -17.05 1.14 12.75
CA GLU A 32 -16.67 1.42 14.12
C GLU A 32 -15.22 1.86 14.21
N PHE A 33 -14.35 1.21 13.45
CA PHE A 33 -12.96 1.60 13.42
C PHE A 33 -12.80 3.03 12.93
N ALA A 34 -13.53 3.39 11.87
CA ALA A 34 -13.47 4.74 11.31
C ALA A 34 -13.90 5.77 12.36
N ILE A 35 -14.96 5.46 13.09
CA ILE A 35 -15.43 6.37 14.12
C ILE A 35 -14.37 6.56 15.20
N ARG A 36 -13.78 5.47 15.65
CA ARG A 36 -12.75 5.54 16.69
C ARG A 36 -11.49 6.25 16.21
N ALA A 37 -11.17 6.12 14.94
CA ALA A 37 -10.00 6.77 14.37
C ALA A 37 -10.31 8.21 13.94
N SER A 38 -11.56 8.64 14.06
CA SER A 38 -11.99 9.97 13.64
C SER A 38 -11.68 10.21 12.16
N LYS A 39 -11.92 9.20 11.36
CA LYS A 39 -11.72 9.29 9.92
C LYS A 39 -12.98 8.84 9.21
N PRO A 40 -13.22 9.36 7.99
CA PRO A 40 -14.38 8.89 7.24
C PRO A 40 -14.24 7.41 6.91
N GLU A 41 -15.36 6.71 6.95
CA GLU A 41 -15.37 5.29 6.62
C GLU A 41 -14.82 5.07 5.21
N LYS A 42 -15.19 5.95 4.30
CA LYS A 42 -14.73 5.87 2.92
C LYS A 42 -13.22 5.87 2.82
N THR A 43 -12.56 6.69 3.65
CA THR A 43 -11.11 6.75 3.68
C THR A 43 -10.51 5.44 4.15
N ILE A 44 -11.10 4.86 5.19
CA ILE A 44 -10.61 3.58 5.71
C ILE A 44 -10.77 2.48 4.68
N ILE A 45 -11.92 2.46 4.02
CA ILE A 45 -12.18 1.47 2.98
C ILE A 45 -11.16 1.59 1.84
N ALA A 46 -10.84 2.83 1.45
CA ALA A 46 -9.88 3.05 0.38
C ALA A 46 -8.51 2.50 0.74
N VAL A 47 -8.10 2.66 1.99
CA VAL A 47 -6.81 2.11 2.44
C VAL A 47 -6.86 0.59 2.43
N ILE A 48 -7.95 0.01 2.92
CA ILE A 48 -8.08 -1.45 2.96
C ILE A 48 -8.01 -2.04 1.57
N LYS A 49 -8.62 -1.36 0.60
CA LYS A 49 -8.63 -1.85 -0.79
C LYS A 49 -7.29 -1.63 -1.50
N GLY A 50 -6.41 -0.86 -0.91
CA GLY A 50 -5.14 -0.56 -1.55
C GLY A 50 -5.20 0.63 -2.48
N ASP A 51 -6.31 1.37 -2.47
CA ASP A 51 -6.47 2.53 -3.35
C ASP A 51 -5.87 3.79 -2.77
N SER A 52 -5.60 3.81 -1.48
CA SER A 52 -5.03 4.97 -0.81
C SER A 52 -3.87 4.56 0.07
N SER A 53 -2.95 5.48 0.25
CA SER A 53 -1.81 5.27 1.13
C SER A 53 -2.17 5.68 2.55
N ILE A 54 -1.41 5.13 3.51
CA ILE A 54 -1.52 5.56 4.89
C ILE A 54 -0.65 6.79 5.07
N THR A 55 -1.29 7.92 5.37
CA THR A 55 -0.57 9.16 5.61
C THR A 55 -0.12 9.23 7.06
N PRO A 56 0.83 10.11 7.40
CA PRO A 56 1.22 10.27 8.81
C PRO A 56 0.05 10.57 9.73
N ASP A 57 -0.91 11.37 9.26
CA ASP A 57 -2.08 11.70 10.04
C ASP A 57 -2.90 10.46 10.33
N MET A 58 -3.09 9.61 9.32
CA MET A 58 -3.79 8.36 9.51
C MET A 58 -3.04 7.43 10.44
N ALA A 59 -1.70 7.41 10.33
CA ALA A 59 -0.89 6.53 11.16
C ALA A 59 -1.07 6.86 12.63
N VAL A 60 -1.13 8.14 12.97
CA VAL A 60 -1.36 8.57 14.34
C VAL A 60 -2.76 8.16 14.79
N ALA A 61 -3.74 8.33 13.92
CA ALA A 61 -5.11 7.93 14.25
C ALA A 61 -5.21 6.43 14.47
N PHE A 62 -4.53 5.64 13.64
CA PHE A 62 -4.55 4.19 13.77
C PHE A 62 -3.86 3.75 15.06
N GLU A 63 -2.80 4.45 15.44
CA GLU A 63 -2.12 4.13 16.69
C GLU A 63 -3.06 4.25 17.88
N ASN A 64 -3.90 5.27 17.87
CA ASN A 64 -4.83 5.48 18.96
C ASN A 64 -5.81 4.33 19.12
N VAL A 65 -6.19 3.71 18.01
CA VAL A 65 -7.18 2.63 18.05
C VAL A 65 -6.53 1.27 18.21
N THR A 66 -5.45 1.03 17.48
CA THR A 66 -4.83 -0.30 17.42
C THR A 66 -3.73 -0.49 18.42
N ARG A 67 -3.22 0.58 18.99
CA ARG A 67 -2.06 0.56 19.89
C ARG A 67 -0.77 0.17 19.17
N ILE A 68 -0.81 0.08 17.85
CA ILE A 68 0.39 -0.13 17.06
C ILE A 68 0.98 1.24 16.77
N PRO A 69 2.26 1.46 17.07
CA PRO A 69 2.86 2.80 16.91
C PRO A 69 2.72 3.36 15.50
N ALA A 70 2.57 4.67 15.43
CA ALA A 70 2.42 5.34 14.14
C ALA A 70 3.59 5.03 13.20
N HIS A 71 4.81 4.98 13.75
CA HIS A 71 5.97 4.73 12.89
C HIS A 71 5.92 3.36 12.23
N PHE A 72 5.23 2.39 12.85
CA PHE A 72 5.05 1.08 12.22
C PHE A 72 4.21 1.22 10.95
N TRP A 73 3.10 1.96 11.05
CA TRP A 73 2.23 2.14 9.90
C TRP A 73 2.93 2.89 8.78
N ILE A 74 3.69 3.92 9.16
CA ILE A 74 4.43 4.71 8.19
C ILE A 74 5.51 3.86 7.52
N ALA A 75 6.21 3.05 8.31
CA ALA A 75 7.25 2.18 7.78
C ALA A 75 6.65 1.14 6.85
N ARG A 76 5.48 0.61 7.19
CA ARG A 76 4.79 -0.36 6.35
C ARG A 76 4.45 0.25 4.99
N GLN A 77 3.94 1.49 5.02
CA GLN A 77 3.60 2.17 3.78
C GLN A 77 4.83 2.45 2.95
N ARG A 78 5.88 2.92 3.59
CA ARG A 78 7.12 3.23 2.88
C ARG A 78 7.71 1.99 2.23
N LYS A 79 7.68 0.87 2.94
CA LYS A 79 8.22 -0.36 2.42
C LYS A 79 7.45 -0.80 1.17
N TYR A 80 6.14 -0.66 1.21
CA TYR A 80 5.31 -0.98 0.06
C TYR A 80 5.62 -0.05 -1.11
N ASP A 81 5.68 1.26 -0.84
CA ASP A 81 5.97 2.24 -1.89
C ASP A 81 7.33 1.98 -2.52
N GLU A 82 8.30 1.64 -1.70
CA GLU A 82 9.64 1.36 -2.17
C GLU A 82 9.65 0.12 -3.06
N ALA A 83 8.91 -0.91 -2.65
CA ALA A 83 8.84 -2.13 -3.44
C ALA A 83 8.22 -1.87 -4.81
N ILE A 84 7.17 -1.07 -4.84
CA ILE A 84 6.54 -0.72 -6.11
C ILE A 84 7.51 0.06 -7.00
N ALA A 85 8.22 1.01 -6.40
CA ALA A 85 9.15 1.81 -7.16
C ALA A 85 10.26 0.96 -7.75
N ARG A 86 10.75 0.00 -6.98
CA ARG A 86 11.81 -0.88 -7.46
C ARG A 86 11.32 -1.75 -8.61
N GLU A 87 10.13 -2.29 -8.49
CA GLU A 87 9.61 -3.15 -9.55
C GLU A 87 9.32 -2.36 -10.81
N LYS A 88 8.84 -1.14 -10.66
CA LYS A 88 8.63 -0.28 -11.81
C LYS A 88 9.94 0.05 -12.52
N MET A 89 10.97 0.30 -11.73
CA MET A 89 12.28 0.59 -12.30
C MET A 89 12.83 -0.62 -13.03
N GLU A 90 12.66 -1.80 -12.44
CA GLU A 90 13.13 -3.02 -13.09
C GLU A 90 12.39 -3.28 -14.39
N ALA A 91 11.10 -3.03 -14.41
CA ALA A 91 10.32 -3.20 -15.62
C ALA A 91 10.78 -2.23 -16.68
N LYS A 92 11.07 -1.00 -16.30
CA LYS A 92 11.55 0.01 -17.22
C LYS A 92 12.89 -0.38 -17.80
N ILE A 93 13.78 -0.85 -16.96
CA ILE A 93 15.11 -1.27 -17.43
C ILE A 93 14.97 -2.42 -18.40
N SER A 94 14.13 -3.38 -18.08
CA SER A 94 13.88 -4.52 -18.95
C SER A 94 13.37 -4.09 -20.31
N GLU A 95 12.42 -3.16 -20.31
CA GLU A 95 11.87 -2.61 -21.54
C GLU A 95 12.93 -1.93 -22.35
N SER A 96 13.76 -1.15 -21.71
CA SER A 96 14.83 -0.44 -22.40
C SER A 96 15.80 -1.39 -23.08
N ILE A 97 16.14 -2.45 -22.38
CA ILE A 97 17.06 -3.43 -22.92
C ILE A 97 16.47 -4.11 -24.14
N GLU A 98 15.20 -4.48 -24.06
CA GLU A 98 14.54 -5.11 -25.20
C GLU A 98 14.42 -4.18 -26.36
N TRP A 99 14.09 -2.93 -26.09
CA TRP A 99 13.96 -1.94 -27.12
C TRP A 99 15.29 -1.75 -27.85
N ALA A 100 16.38 -1.69 -27.08
CA ALA A 100 17.71 -1.54 -27.66
C ALA A 100 18.07 -2.72 -28.54
N LYS A 101 17.64 -3.91 -28.17
CA LYS A 101 17.92 -5.09 -28.96
C LYS A 101 17.19 -5.11 -30.28
N LYS A 102 16.07 -4.44 -30.38
CA LYS A 102 15.28 -4.42 -31.59
C LYS A 102 15.91 -3.56 -32.69
N PHE A 103 16.74 -2.62 -32.31
CA PHE A 103 17.35 -1.75 -33.27
C PHE A 103 18.76 -2.25 -33.52
N PRO A 104 19.05 -2.69 -34.72
CA PRO A 104 20.39 -3.11 -35.02
C PRO A 104 21.26 -1.88 -34.93
N ILE A 105 22.16 -1.91 -34.06
CA ILE A 105 23.04 -0.86 -33.96
C ILE A 105 24.05 -1.12 -34.96
N ALA A 106 23.99 -0.41 -35.95
CA ALA A 106 24.90 -0.64 -36.95
C ALA A 106 26.20 -0.40 -36.37
N GLU A 107 26.86 -1.06 -36.33
CA GLU A 107 27.95 -0.90 -35.85
C GLU A 107 28.61 -0.74 -36.42
#